data_b3276a7046d242584f14e435425b98b1
#
_entry.id   b3276a7046d242584f14e435425b98b1
#
_cell.length_a   1.000
_cell.length_b   1.000
_cell.length_c   1.000
_cell.angle_alpha   90.00
_cell.angle_beta   90.00
_cell.angle_gamma   90.00
#
_symmetry.space_group_name_H-M   'P 1'
#
loop_
_entity.id
_entity.type
_entity.pdbx_description
1 polymer ?
#
loop_
_entity_poly.entity_id
_entity_poly.type
_entity_poly.pdbx_seq_one_letter_code
_entity_poly.pdbx_strand_id
1 'polypeptide(L)'
;HEKYDEKDLSGWNNRGNMTCPCCGNVTPVESVKKQFKEGKTSEKILAVIYESNIGKQYHLPSSCSDYKIIKATIDKPTERMAVENNRNFNTPGWGIDNYGDMFSNRQLYMLQNLNKQLTILKEELGTSDYLKTLYIYLAIWYDRIALANTSLGRWHNGRETVEHPFSRQAIAMTFDYPESNPFCTSSGSALNQLEW
;
A
#
# COMPACT_ATOMS: atom_id res chain seq x y z
N HIS A 1 20.94 -21.15 3.93
CA HIS A 1 20.87 -19.68 3.91
C HIS A 1 22.13 -19.17 3.23
N GLU A 2 22.02 -18.80 1.94
CA GLU A 2 23.06 -18.04 1.28
C GLU A 2 23.14 -16.68 1.98
N LYS A 3 24.30 -16.36 2.52
CA LYS A 3 24.55 -15.01 3.06
C LYS A 3 24.81 -14.09 1.87
N TYR A 4 23.88 -13.21 1.59
CA TYR A 4 24.12 -12.10 0.67
C TYR A 4 24.98 -11.04 1.39
N ASP A 5 25.95 -10.47 0.70
CA ASP A 5 26.66 -9.28 1.16
C ASP A 5 25.68 -8.09 1.09
N GLU A 6 25.66 -7.21 2.11
CA GLU A 6 24.82 -5.99 2.08
C GLU A 6 25.05 -5.13 0.83
N LYS A 7 26.23 -5.21 0.23
CA LYS A 7 26.56 -4.53 -1.01
C LYS A 7 25.81 -5.08 -2.22
N ASP A 8 25.43 -6.35 -2.21
CA ASP A 8 24.67 -7.00 -3.28
C ASP A 8 23.17 -6.67 -3.20
N LEU A 9 22.75 -6.14 -2.04
CA LEU A 9 21.38 -5.70 -1.77
C LEU A 9 21.20 -4.19 -1.97
N SER A 10 22.22 -3.47 -2.47
CA SER A 10 22.09 -2.06 -2.81
C SER A 10 20.99 -1.90 -3.88
N GLY A 11 19.91 -1.18 -3.53
CA GLY A 11 18.78 -1.00 -4.43
C GLY A 11 19.18 -0.33 -5.74
N TRP A 12 18.48 -0.65 -6.80
CA TRP A 12 18.72 -0.12 -8.15
C TRP A 12 18.21 1.32 -8.35
N ASN A 13 17.75 1.95 -7.27
CA ASN A 13 17.30 3.33 -7.26
C ASN A 13 18.30 4.21 -6.50
N ASN A 14 18.78 5.25 -7.17
CA ASN A 14 19.58 6.30 -6.54
C ASN A 14 19.00 7.66 -6.87
N ARG A 15 18.37 8.32 -5.88
CA ARG A 15 17.71 9.63 -6.02
C ARG A 15 16.69 9.69 -7.16
N GLY A 16 16.00 8.58 -7.42
CA GLY A 16 15.02 8.44 -8.49
C GLY A 16 15.58 7.99 -9.85
N ASN A 17 16.90 7.97 -10.03
CA ASN A 17 17.51 7.33 -11.18
C ASN A 17 17.46 5.80 -10.99
N MET A 18 17.09 5.08 -12.03
CA MET A 18 17.00 3.61 -12.00
C MET A 18 18.16 2.98 -12.74
N THR A 19 18.90 2.09 -12.08
CA THR A 19 19.94 1.29 -12.70
C THR A 19 19.36 -0.06 -13.13
N CYS A 20 19.54 -0.43 -14.39
CA CYS A 20 19.08 -1.74 -14.87
C CYS A 20 19.95 -2.86 -14.25
N PRO A 21 19.33 -3.86 -13.57
CA PRO A 21 20.10 -4.95 -12.96
C PRO A 21 20.75 -5.89 -14.00
N CYS A 22 20.26 -5.88 -15.24
CA CYS A 22 20.77 -6.77 -16.30
C CYS A 22 21.96 -6.19 -17.05
N CYS A 23 21.93 -4.88 -17.35
CA CYS A 23 22.95 -4.26 -18.22
C CYS A 23 23.68 -3.07 -17.59
N GLY A 24 23.33 -2.67 -16.36
CA GLY A 24 23.93 -1.55 -15.66
C GLY A 24 23.58 -0.15 -16.19
N ASN A 25 22.80 -0.04 -17.28
CA ASN A 25 22.40 1.25 -17.81
C ASN A 25 21.55 2.03 -16.81
N VAL A 26 21.80 3.33 -16.71
CA VAL A 26 21.07 4.22 -15.81
C VAL A 26 19.99 4.99 -16.58
N THR A 27 18.75 4.85 -16.14
CA THR A 27 17.62 5.64 -16.62
C THR A 27 17.47 6.87 -15.73
N PRO A 28 17.55 8.09 -16.27
CA PRO A 28 17.40 9.33 -15.52
C PRO A 28 16.00 9.45 -14.89
N VAL A 29 15.89 10.06 -13.73
CA VAL A 29 14.64 10.24 -12.95
C VAL A 29 13.51 10.85 -13.80
N GLU A 30 13.80 11.81 -14.66
CA GLU A 30 12.77 12.45 -15.49
C GLU A 30 12.17 11.47 -16.53
N SER A 31 12.99 10.56 -17.08
CA SER A 31 12.51 9.51 -17.95
C SER A 31 11.68 8.47 -17.19
N VAL A 32 12.05 8.16 -15.94
CA VAL A 32 11.28 7.27 -15.07
C VAL A 32 9.92 7.89 -14.74
N LYS A 33 9.88 9.15 -14.30
CA LYS A 33 8.64 9.89 -14.03
C LYS A 33 7.72 9.94 -15.25
N LYS A 34 8.29 10.16 -16.44
CA LYS A 34 7.52 10.15 -17.68
C LYS A 34 6.84 8.81 -17.91
N GLN A 35 7.55 7.70 -17.69
CA GLN A 35 6.98 6.35 -17.83
C GLN A 35 5.85 6.09 -16.81
N PHE A 36 6.00 6.56 -15.58
CA PHE A 36 4.94 6.48 -14.58
C PHE A 36 3.68 7.25 -15.02
N LYS A 37 3.83 8.49 -15.48
CA LYS A 37 2.72 9.32 -15.96
C LYS A 37 2.04 8.74 -17.22
N GLU A 38 2.78 8.03 -18.04
CA GLU A 38 2.26 7.35 -19.23
C GLU A 38 1.66 5.97 -18.93
N GLY A 39 1.61 5.54 -17.66
CA GLY A 39 1.11 4.22 -17.25
C GLY A 39 1.96 3.05 -17.76
N LYS A 40 3.23 3.29 -18.09
CA LYS A 40 4.19 2.28 -18.58
C LYS A 40 4.91 1.58 -17.43
N THR A 41 4.21 1.37 -16.33
CA THR A 41 4.71 0.71 -15.15
C THR A 41 3.84 -0.48 -14.79
N SER A 42 4.40 -1.44 -14.06
CA SER A 42 3.66 -2.60 -13.57
C SER A 42 4.10 -2.92 -12.15
N GLU A 43 3.27 -3.67 -11.45
CA GLU A 43 3.55 -4.16 -10.11
C GLU A 43 4.05 -5.60 -10.18
N LYS A 44 5.03 -5.91 -9.34
CA LYS A 44 5.56 -7.26 -9.17
C LYS A 44 5.65 -7.59 -7.69
N ILE A 45 5.11 -8.74 -7.30
CA ILE A 45 5.28 -9.23 -5.94
C ILE A 45 6.71 -9.69 -5.77
N LEU A 46 7.32 -9.22 -4.71
CA LEU A 46 8.68 -9.57 -4.32
C LEU A 46 8.69 -10.72 -3.31
N ALA A 47 7.80 -10.66 -2.33
CA ALA A 47 7.70 -11.68 -1.29
C ALA A 47 6.27 -11.77 -0.74
N VAL A 48 5.92 -12.91 -0.18
CA VAL A 48 4.73 -13.12 0.64
C VAL A 48 5.20 -13.41 2.07
N ILE A 49 4.66 -12.65 3.01
CA ILE A 49 5.02 -12.75 4.41
C ILE A 49 3.82 -13.29 5.17
N TYR A 50 4.02 -14.34 5.95
CA TYR A 50 2.99 -14.87 6.83
C TYR A 50 3.56 -15.19 8.22
N GLU A 51 2.70 -15.19 9.20
CA GLU A 51 3.05 -15.54 10.57
C GLU A 51 2.92 -17.04 10.78
N SER A 52 3.90 -17.61 11.47
CA SER A 52 3.94 -19.02 11.86
C SER A 52 4.26 -19.15 13.34
N ASN A 53 4.18 -20.36 13.88
CA ASN A 53 4.51 -20.66 15.30
C ASN A 53 5.98 -20.32 15.66
N ILE A 54 6.84 -20.13 14.68
CA ILE A 54 8.28 -19.79 14.86
C ILE A 54 8.59 -18.35 14.41
N GLY A 55 7.57 -17.49 14.26
CA GLY A 55 7.70 -16.12 13.79
C GLY A 55 7.35 -15.95 12.32
N LYS A 56 7.65 -14.78 11.77
CA LYS A 56 7.34 -14.45 10.38
C LYS A 56 8.21 -15.20 9.41
N GLN A 57 7.58 -15.70 8.35
CA GLN A 57 8.23 -16.43 7.26
C GLN A 57 8.10 -15.65 5.97
N TYR A 58 9.18 -15.63 5.18
CA TYR A 58 9.27 -14.92 3.92
C TYR A 58 9.34 -15.93 2.77
N HIS A 59 8.39 -15.88 1.86
CA HIS A 59 8.29 -16.78 0.72
C HIS A 59 8.35 -16.04 -0.59
N LEU A 60 9.03 -16.64 -1.57
CA LEU A 60 9.01 -16.14 -2.94
C LEU A 60 7.61 -16.37 -3.55
N PRO A 61 7.13 -15.47 -4.41
CA PRO A 61 5.81 -15.59 -5.05
C PRO A 61 5.62 -16.90 -5.82
N SER A 62 6.70 -17.46 -6.38
CA SER A 62 6.68 -18.72 -7.12
C SER A 62 6.33 -19.94 -6.27
N SER A 63 6.49 -19.85 -4.95
CA SER A 63 6.12 -20.89 -3.99
C SER A 63 4.68 -20.74 -3.44
N CYS A 64 3.97 -19.66 -3.80
CA CYS A 64 2.63 -19.35 -3.32
C CYS A 64 1.63 -19.58 -4.45
N SER A 65 0.97 -20.77 -4.46
CA SER A 65 0.00 -21.16 -5.50
C SER A 65 -1.27 -20.31 -5.54
N ASP A 66 -1.60 -19.64 -4.45
CA ASP A 66 -2.90 -18.99 -4.24
C ASP A 66 -2.89 -17.49 -4.56
N TYR A 67 -1.76 -16.98 -5.03
CA TYR A 67 -1.67 -15.56 -5.37
C TYR A 67 -2.32 -15.27 -6.73
N LYS A 68 -3.40 -14.50 -6.71
CA LYS A 68 -4.08 -14.02 -7.92
C LYS A 68 -4.01 -12.51 -8.03
N ILE A 69 -3.52 -12.00 -9.15
CA ILE A 69 -3.62 -10.59 -9.49
C ILE A 69 -5.06 -10.28 -9.86
N ILE A 70 -5.70 -9.35 -9.15
CA ILE A 70 -7.03 -8.85 -9.51
C ILE A 70 -6.87 -7.92 -10.71
N LYS A 71 -7.38 -8.35 -11.85
CA LYS A 71 -7.40 -7.58 -13.11
C LYS A 71 -8.69 -6.75 -13.29
N ALA A 72 -9.56 -6.71 -12.28
CA ALA A 72 -10.80 -5.96 -12.37
C ALA A 72 -10.52 -4.45 -12.54
N THR A 73 -11.26 -3.81 -13.40
CA THR A 73 -11.32 -2.35 -13.45
C THR A 73 -12.11 -1.91 -12.23
N ILE A 74 -11.51 -1.05 -11.41
CA ILE A 74 -12.08 -0.57 -10.17
C ILE A 74 -12.20 0.94 -10.28
N ASP A 75 -13.36 1.48 -9.91
CA ASP A 75 -13.56 2.91 -9.85
C ASP A 75 -12.70 3.50 -8.75
N LYS A 76 -11.75 4.34 -9.15
CA LYS A 76 -10.85 5.01 -8.21
C LYS A 76 -11.47 6.31 -7.72
N PRO A 77 -11.29 6.68 -6.43
CA PRO A 77 -11.56 8.03 -5.96
C PRO A 77 -10.84 9.08 -6.82
N THR A 78 -11.56 10.10 -7.26
CA THR A 78 -11.05 11.11 -8.21
C THR A 78 -10.69 12.44 -7.56
N GLU A 79 -10.76 12.53 -6.23
CA GLU A 79 -10.36 13.69 -5.47
C GLU A 79 -8.87 13.97 -5.68
N ARG A 80 -8.60 15.20 -6.16
CA ARG A 80 -7.23 15.59 -6.53
C ARG A 80 -6.38 15.89 -5.31
N MET A 81 -5.12 15.46 -5.37
CA MET A 81 -4.11 15.90 -4.40
C MET A 81 -3.77 17.37 -4.57
N ALA A 82 -3.38 18.02 -3.47
CA ALA A 82 -2.93 19.41 -3.48
C ALA A 82 -1.59 19.52 -4.22
N VAL A 83 -1.63 19.88 -5.49
CA VAL A 83 -0.44 20.02 -6.37
C VAL A 83 0.35 21.30 -6.10
N GLU A 84 -0.23 22.27 -5.40
CA GLU A 84 0.38 23.58 -5.11
C GLU A 84 1.56 23.48 -4.12
N ASN A 85 1.64 22.39 -3.37
CA ASN A 85 2.69 22.18 -2.38
C ASN A 85 3.59 20.99 -2.77
N ASN A 86 4.40 21.17 -3.82
CA ASN A 86 5.37 20.17 -4.30
C ASN A 86 6.41 19.74 -3.24
N ARG A 87 6.53 20.47 -2.16
CA ARG A 87 7.46 20.15 -1.08
C ARG A 87 6.95 19.02 -0.21
N ASN A 88 5.62 18.98 0.02
CA ASN A 88 4.97 17.99 0.89
C ASN A 88 4.29 16.87 0.09
N PHE A 89 3.95 17.13 -1.19
CA PHE A 89 3.29 16.19 -2.09
C PHE A 89 4.11 16.04 -3.37
N ASN A 90 5.11 15.19 -3.38
CA ASN A 90 5.93 14.97 -4.58
C ASN A 90 5.37 13.85 -5.49
N THR A 91 4.35 13.14 -5.06
CA THR A 91 3.69 12.03 -5.76
C THR A 91 3.05 12.43 -7.09
N PRO A 92 2.44 13.65 -7.28
CA PRO A 92 1.97 14.07 -8.60
C PRO A 92 3.07 14.14 -9.66
N GLY A 93 4.32 14.40 -9.25
CA GLY A 93 5.48 14.30 -10.14
C GLY A 93 5.68 12.91 -10.76
N TRP A 94 5.09 11.87 -10.15
CA TRP A 94 5.14 10.46 -10.54
C TRP A 94 3.82 9.94 -11.12
N GLY A 95 2.84 10.81 -11.40
CA GLY A 95 1.56 10.41 -11.97
C GLY A 95 0.52 9.92 -10.94
N ILE A 96 0.75 10.19 -9.66
CA ILE A 96 -0.23 9.99 -8.59
C ILE A 96 -0.91 11.34 -8.35
N ASP A 97 -1.92 11.65 -9.16
CA ASP A 97 -2.57 12.96 -9.17
C ASP A 97 -3.80 13.02 -8.25
N ASN A 98 -4.43 11.88 -7.99
CA ASN A 98 -5.61 11.75 -7.14
C ASN A 98 -5.32 10.89 -5.93
N TYR A 99 -6.10 11.04 -4.86
CA TYR A 99 -5.97 10.18 -3.68
C TYR A 99 -6.25 8.70 -3.99
N GLY A 100 -7.11 8.41 -4.96
CA GLY A 100 -7.35 7.04 -5.42
C GLY A 100 -6.15 6.37 -6.07
N ASP A 101 -5.21 7.16 -6.60
CA ASP A 101 -3.99 6.63 -7.23
C ASP A 101 -2.94 6.14 -6.20
N MET A 102 -3.16 6.44 -4.90
CA MET A 102 -2.32 5.93 -3.80
C MET A 102 -2.54 4.43 -3.54
N PHE A 103 -3.48 3.79 -4.21
CA PHE A 103 -3.86 2.42 -3.96
C PHE A 103 -3.70 1.56 -5.22
N SER A 104 -3.25 0.33 -5.04
CA SER A 104 -3.34 -0.68 -6.08
C SER A 104 -4.80 -1.10 -6.32
N ASN A 105 -5.09 -1.69 -7.47
CA ASN A 105 -6.45 -2.22 -7.75
C ASN A 105 -6.87 -3.27 -6.71
N ARG A 106 -5.96 -4.05 -6.19
CA ARG A 106 -6.24 -5.04 -5.14
C ARG A 106 -6.64 -4.39 -3.83
N GLN A 107 -5.89 -3.38 -3.42
CA GLN A 107 -6.16 -2.61 -2.20
C GLN A 107 -7.53 -1.93 -2.31
N LEU A 108 -7.83 -1.27 -3.43
CA LEU A 108 -9.14 -0.65 -3.67
C LEU A 108 -10.28 -1.67 -3.68
N TYR A 109 -10.08 -2.81 -4.32
CA TYR A 109 -11.10 -3.86 -4.33
C TYR A 109 -11.46 -4.32 -2.93
N MET A 110 -10.46 -4.56 -2.09
CA MET A 110 -10.65 -4.93 -0.69
C MET A 110 -11.36 -3.82 0.09
N LEU A 111 -10.87 -2.58 -0.01
CA LEU A 111 -11.44 -1.42 0.69
C LEU A 111 -12.88 -1.15 0.27
N GLN A 112 -13.19 -1.19 -1.03
CA GLN A 112 -14.56 -0.97 -1.52
C GLN A 112 -15.53 -2.06 -1.06
N ASN A 113 -15.10 -3.33 -1.03
CA ASN A 113 -15.94 -4.39 -0.48
C ASN A 113 -16.19 -4.21 1.02
N LEU A 114 -15.16 -3.82 1.78
CA LEU A 114 -15.32 -3.54 3.21
C LEU A 114 -16.27 -2.36 3.43
N ASN A 115 -16.11 -1.27 2.69
CA ASN A 115 -17.01 -0.11 2.77
C ASN A 115 -18.45 -0.47 2.43
N LYS A 116 -18.65 -1.32 1.42
CA LYS A 116 -19.98 -1.83 1.08
C LYS A 116 -20.62 -2.60 2.25
N GLN A 117 -19.86 -3.45 2.95
CA GLN A 117 -20.36 -4.17 4.12
C GLN A 117 -20.68 -3.22 5.28
N LEU A 118 -19.87 -2.20 5.51
CA LEU A 118 -20.16 -1.17 6.51
C LEU A 118 -21.42 -0.37 6.18
N THR A 119 -21.66 -0.11 4.91
CA THR A 119 -22.89 0.58 4.44
C THR A 119 -24.13 -0.28 4.71
N ILE A 120 -24.09 -1.56 4.38
CA ILE A 120 -25.16 -2.52 4.67
C ILE A 120 -25.43 -2.58 6.18
N LEU A 121 -24.37 -2.73 6.98
CA LEU A 121 -24.46 -2.76 8.43
C LEU A 121 -25.13 -1.49 8.99
N LYS A 122 -24.81 -0.32 8.45
CA LYS A 122 -25.42 0.96 8.83
C LYS A 122 -26.93 0.96 8.57
N GLU A 123 -27.37 0.42 7.45
CA GLU A 123 -28.79 0.33 7.10
C GLU A 123 -29.53 -0.64 8.04
N GLU A 124 -28.90 -1.75 8.40
CA GLU A 124 -29.48 -2.76 9.30
C GLU A 124 -29.56 -2.31 10.78
N LEU A 125 -28.57 -1.56 11.25
CA LEU A 125 -28.48 -1.15 12.65
C LEU A 125 -29.49 -0.07 13.06
N GLY A 126 -29.97 0.74 12.12
CA GLY A 126 -30.91 1.83 12.39
C GLY A 126 -30.23 3.15 12.79
N THR A 127 -31.01 4.09 13.38
CA THR A 127 -30.63 5.52 13.49
C THR A 127 -30.52 6.08 14.91
N SER A 128 -30.47 5.25 15.94
CA SER A 128 -30.28 5.75 17.33
C SER A 128 -28.92 6.46 17.47
N ASP A 129 -28.79 7.36 18.44
CA ASP A 129 -27.55 8.12 18.64
C ASP A 129 -26.38 7.22 19.04
N TYR A 130 -26.64 6.13 19.76
CA TYR A 130 -25.64 5.11 20.01
C TYR A 130 -25.11 4.49 18.72
N LEU A 131 -25.98 4.12 17.79
CA LEU A 131 -25.61 3.48 16.53
C LEU A 131 -24.89 4.45 15.58
N LYS A 132 -25.28 5.72 15.58
CA LYS A 132 -24.54 6.77 14.86
C LYS A 132 -23.11 6.89 15.38
N THR A 133 -22.94 6.88 16.71
CA THR A 133 -21.63 6.93 17.35
C THR A 133 -20.81 5.70 17.00
N LEU A 134 -21.39 4.50 17.08
CA LEU A 134 -20.73 3.26 16.70
C LEU A 134 -20.25 3.32 15.23
N TYR A 135 -21.08 3.84 14.33
CA TYR A 135 -20.71 3.95 12.92
C TYR A 135 -19.53 4.93 12.70
N ILE A 136 -19.44 6.01 13.48
CA ILE A 136 -18.28 6.91 13.44
C ILE A 136 -16.99 6.15 13.83
N TYR A 137 -17.02 5.33 14.87
CA TYR A 137 -15.87 4.50 15.25
C TYR A 137 -15.49 3.49 14.16
N LEU A 138 -16.49 2.87 13.53
CA LEU A 138 -16.25 1.96 12.38
C LEU A 138 -15.66 2.69 11.18
N ALA A 139 -16.04 3.94 10.93
CA ALA A 139 -15.43 4.76 9.87
C ALA A 139 -13.96 5.06 10.20
N ILE A 140 -13.63 5.44 11.42
CA ILE A 140 -12.24 5.65 11.87
C ILE A 140 -11.42 4.36 11.75
N TRP A 141 -12.00 3.24 12.14
CA TRP A 141 -11.38 1.93 11.97
C TRP A 141 -11.12 1.60 10.49
N TYR A 142 -12.07 1.89 9.61
CA TYR A 142 -11.89 1.72 8.17
C TYR A 142 -10.73 2.57 7.62
N ASP A 143 -10.63 3.84 8.06
CA ASP A 143 -9.52 4.73 7.67
C ASP A 143 -8.17 4.17 8.10
N ARG A 144 -8.09 3.54 9.27
CA ARG A 144 -6.86 2.88 9.75
C ARG A 144 -6.47 1.67 8.89
N ILE A 145 -7.45 0.88 8.41
CA ILE A 145 -7.20 -0.22 7.48
C ILE A 145 -6.71 0.33 6.13
N ALA A 146 -7.34 1.39 5.62
CA ALA A 146 -6.91 2.04 4.39
C ALA A 146 -5.47 2.58 4.51
N LEU A 147 -5.13 3.15 5.65
CA LEU A 147 -3.80 3.66 5.94
C LEU A 147 -2.71 2.56 5.90
N ALA A 148 -3.02 1.36 6.36
CA ALA A 148 -2.12 0.20 6.32
C ALA A 148 -2.07 -0.47 4.93
N ASN A 149 -2.97 -0.12 4.01
CA ASN A 149 -3.13 -0.71 2.68
C ASN A 149 -3.04 0.34 1.58
N THR A 150 -1.97 1.09 1.55
CA THR A 150 -1.65 2.05 0.49
C THR A 150 -0.37 1.66 -0.24
N SER A 151 -0.28 1.96 -1.54
CA SER A 151 0.94 1.74 -2.34
C SER A 151 2.09 2.69 -1.98
N LEU A 152 1.88 3.61 -1.05
CA LEU A 152 2.88 4.53 -0.54
C LEU A 152 3.37 4.17 0.88
N GLY A 153 2.87 3.06 1.45
CA GLY A 153 3.39 2.47 2.68
C GLY A 153 4.77 1.87 2.48
N ARG A 154 5.44 1.54 3.56
CA ARG A 154 6.74 0.86 3.52
C ARG A 154 6.82 -0.27 4.54
N TRP A 155 7.69 -1.22 4.27
CA TRP A 155 8.01 -2.28 5.21
C TRP A 155 9.09 -1.82 6.19
N HIS A 156 8.82 -1.95 7.49
CA HIS A 156 9.79 -1.65 8.54
C HIS A 156 10.55 -2.93 8.92
N ASN A 157 11.77 -3.11 8.41
CA ASN A 157 12.56 -4.33 8.61
C ASN A 157 12.80 -4.68 10.09
N GLY A 158 13.11 -3.69 10.93
CA GLY A 158 13.45 -3.95 12.33
C GLY A 158 12.25 -4.33 13.21
N ARG A 159 11.03 -3.95 12.82
CA ARG A 159 9.78 -4.31 13.53
C ARG A 159 8.97 -5.34 12.77
N GLU A 160 9.33 -5.62 11.54
CA GLU A 160 8.59 -6.50 10.62
C GLU A 160 7.11 -6.13 10.52
N THR A 161 6.83 -4.85 10.33
CA THR A 161 5.48 -4.29 10.27
C THR A 161 5.32 -3.35 9.09
N VAL A 162 4.07 -3.12 8.71
CA VAL A 162 3.72 -2.06 7.75
C VAL A 162 3.83 -0.70 8.43
N GLU A 163 4.61 0.21 7.85
CA GLU A 163 4.60 1.63 8.19
C GLU A 163 3.76 2.40 7.19
N HIS A 164 2.84 3.20 7.73
CA HIS A 164 1.99 4.06 6.92
C HIS A 164 2.74 5.31 6.39
N PRO A 165 2.30 5.89 5.25
CA PRO A 165 2.99 7.02 4.62
C PRO A 165 2.87 8.35 5.38
N PHE A 166 1.89 8.47 6.29
CA PHE A 166 1.56 9.73 6.96
C PHE A 166 2.30 9.95 8.29
N SER A 167 3.48 9.37 8.45
CA SER A 167 4.34 9.61 9.62
C SER A 167 4.94 11.02 9.66
N ARG A 168 4.84 11.75 8.55
CA ARG A 168 5.26 13.15 8.38
C ARG A 168 4.13 13.91 7.69
N GLN A 169 4.14 15.23 7.78
CA GLN A 169 3.21 16.08 7.02
C GLN A 169 3.60 16.17 5.52
N ALA A 170 3.89 15.03 4.93
CA ALA A 170 4.32 14.89 3.56
C ALA A 170 3.97 13.48 3.06
N ILE A 171 3.60 13.38 1.78
CA ILE A 171 3.39 12.10 1.09
C ILE A 171 4.55 11.90 0.13
N ALA A 172 5.44 10.97 0.46
CA ALA A 172 6.59 10.64 -0.35
C ALA A 172 6.29 9.49 -1.31
N MET A 173 6.88 9.52 -2.51
CA MET A 173 6.84 8.39 -3.43
C MET A 173 7.66 7.23 -2.88
N THR A 174 7.08 6.03 -2.90
CA THR A 174 7.75 4.75 -2.64
C THR A 174 7.63 3.86 -3.87
N PHE A 175 8.59 2.96 -4.09
CA PHE A 175 8.62 2.06 -5.24
C PHE A 175 8.36 0.60 -4.85
N ASP A 176 8.43 0.32 -3.57
CA ASP A 176 8.09 -0.94 -2.95
C ASP A 176 7.15 -0.67 -1.78
N TYR A 177 6.09 -1.43 -1.68
CA TYR A 177 5.11 -1.26 -0.63
C TYR A 177 4.59 -2.62 -0.13
N PRO A 178 4.29 -2.73 1.16
CA PRO A 178 3.61 -3.87 1.72
C PRO A 178 2.11 -3.76 1.49
N GLU A 179 1.45 -4.91 1.44
CA GLU A 179 0.00 -5.03 1.44
C GLU A 179 -0.41 -5.89 2.62
N SER A 180 -1.18 -5.33 3.53
CA SER A 180 -1.63 -6.03 4.72
C SER A 180 -2.89 -6.84 4.43
N ASN A 181 -2.96 -8.08 4.93
CA ASN A 181 -4.20 -8.85 4.92
C ASN A 181 -5.07 -8.41 6.11
N PRO A 182 -6.25 -7.79 5.90
CA PRO A 182 -7.11 -7.34 6.99
C PRO A 182 -7.72 -8.48 7.79
N PHE A 183 -7.74 -9.69 7.25
CA PHE A 183 -8.38 -10.88 7.87
C PHE A 183 -7.40 -11.77 8.65
N CYS A 184 -6.14 -11.38 8.77
CA CYS A 184 -5.17 -12.09 9.60
C CYS A 184 -5.18 -11.56 11.05
N THR A 185 -4.36 -12.18 11.91
CA THR A 185 -4.21 -11.78 13.32
C THR A 185 -2.97 -10.91 13.56
N SER A 186 -2.17 -10.67 12.52
CA SER A 186 -0.92 -9.91 12.63
C SER A 186 -1.14 -8.40 12.62
N SER A 187 -0.08 -7.66 12.91
CA SER A 187 -0.04 -6.21 12.84
C SER A 187 -0.54 -5.68 11.49
N GLY A 188 -1.41 -4.68 11.52
CA GLY A 188 -2.06 -4.12 10.33
C GLY A 188 -3.36 -4.81 9.92
N SER A 189 -3.74 -5.90 10.58
CA SER A 189 -5.05 -6.55 10.37
C SER A 189 -6.21 -5.72 10.89
N ALA A 190 -7.40 -5.98 10.39
CA ALA A 190 -8.62 -5.30 10.81
C ALA A 190 -8.89 -5.46 12.32
N LEU A 191 -8.67 -6.65 12.88
CA LEU A 191 -8.84 -6.91 14.31
C LEU A 191 -7.81 -6.16 15.14
N ASN A 192 -6.53 -6.19 14.76
CA ASN A 192 -5.48 -5.47 15.49
C ASN A 192 -5.71 -3.95 15.47
N GLN A 193 -6.36 -3.41 14.43
CA GLN A 193 -6.71 -1.99 14.37
C GLN A 193 -7.88 -1.58 15.29
N LEU A 194 -8.61 -2.53 15.88
CA LEU A 194 -9.64 -2.27 16.90
C LEU A 194 -9.08 -2.19 18.33
N GLU A 195 -7.91 -2.73 18.58
CA GLU A 195 -7.31 -2.85 19.92
C GLU A 195 -6.56 -1.58 20.39
N TRP A 196 -6.65 -0.48 19.64
CA TRP A 196 -5.95 0.78 19.93
C TRP A 196 -6.90 1.92 20.29
#